data_d5f0873317985e355ab3764b24d9e7ec
#
_entry.id   d5f0873317985e355ab3764b24d9e7ec
#
_cell.length_a   1.000
_cell.length_b   1.000
_cell.length_c   1.000
_cell.angle_alpha   90.00
_cell.angle_beta   90.00
_cell.angle_gamma   90.00
#
_symmetry.space_group_name_H-M   'P 1'
#
loop_
_entity.id
_entity.type
_entity.pdbx_description
1 polymer ?
#
loop_
_entity_poly.entity_id
_entity_poly.type
_entity_poly.pdbx_seq_one_letter_code
_entity_poly.pdbx_strand_id
1 'polypeptide(L)'
;MLLNRCLISNRKINNRMKRIVSLLFIALSLCSFLNAQVDLPRNLTPAEIEQISHGDFSIVNSDRGIASPPPFTNIRAMAEWEEIQCLTISWISYPSILKQIVAAARTQTLVVILSEDVQATQNYLYSTSGGPAFTNMDNVIILPANYDSVWMRDYGANPAYANEVEDLFMVDWIYNRPTRPNDNSSPQYVADYLGLDLYTTTDAPDDLVNTGGNLMSDGFGTAIISELVLEENAPGNQYGVTAKTEAEIDAITENYLGVDRYIKMPVLPYDGIHHVDMHMKLIDEQTLLVGEYPDGISDGPQINANMDYVVSNFMNKWGEPYKTIRIPMPPSVAGNWPSSNPPSSYRTYTNAVFVNKMVILPIYREQYDTTALRIWQEALPGYQIVGIDCDNQPDNIISASGAIHCITHSVGVQNPMLISHNPLQDTDNTTTPYSVVAYMNHRDGIAAGRLFWKTSLTGAYNLVDMTSVGSNNWEGFIPAQPAGTRVYYYVEGEATTGKVLQRPMAAPDGYWSFDVFGGNVINEEAFTFSRIFPNPASEITCVEFNARASQKAQAFIVDMQGRRVKEIYSGVLSPEQSKVFFNASDLVSGVYAVQLITDKGAYRLPFIVK
;
A
#
# COMPACT_ATOMS: atom_id res chain seq x y z
N MET A 1 -51.12 -41.58 -57.73
CA MET A 1 -50.33 -42.24 -56.65
C MET A 1 -48.83 -41.77 -56.61
N LEU A 2 -48.31 -41.13 -57.64
CA LEU A 2 -46.92 -40.62 -57.73
C LEU A 2 -46.68 -39.24 -57.11
N LEU A 3 -47.70 -38.36 -57.09
CA LEU A 3 -47.54 -37.00 -56.52
C LEU A 3 -47.43 -36.97 -54.97
N ASN A 4 -48.07 -37.94 -54.27
CA ASN A 4 -47.99 -38.03 -52.79
C ASN A 4 -46.64 -38.53 -52.25
N ARG A 5 -45.88 -39.31 -53.04
CA ARG A 5 -44.54 -39.76 -52.62
C ARG A 5 -43.46 -38.63 -52.70
N CYS A 6 -43.57 -37.73 -53.63
CA CYS A 6 -42.64 -36.58 -53.76
C CYS A 6 -42.82 -35.58 -52.63
N LEU A 7 -44.02 -35.27 -52.18
CA LEU A 7 -44.29 -34.35 -51.08
C LEU A 7 -43.87 -34.88 -49.71
N ILE A 8 -43.95 -36.18 -49.50
CA ILE A 8 -43.47 -36.79 -48.23
C ILE A 8 -41.93 -36.86 -48.18
N SER A 9 -41.28 -37.08 -49.33
CA SER A 9 -39.82 -37.06 -49.43
C SER A 9 -39.23 -35.66 -49.14
N ASN A 10 -39.81 -34.63 -49.72
CA ASN A 10 -39.34 -33.24 -49.49
C ASN A 10 -39.61 -32.73 -48.07
N ARG A 11 -40.69 -33.16 -47.39
CA ARG A 11 -40.92 -32.86 -45.96
C ARG A 11 -39.92 -33.54 -45.03
N LYS A 12 -39.52 -34.80 -45.32
CA LYS A 12 -38.51 -35.53 -44.53
C LYS A 12 -37.10 -34.92 -44.71
N ILE A 13 -36.74 -34.48 -45.91
CA ILE A 13 -35.47 -33.84 -46.20
C ILE A 13 -35.40 -32.45 -45.50
N ASN A 14 -36.48 -31.67 -45.57
CA ASN A 14 -36.54 -30.36 -44.90
C ASN A 14 -36.51 -30.47 -43.37
N ASN A 15 -37.10 -31.48 -42.77
CA ASN A 15 -37.02 -31.73 -41.33
C ASN A 15 -35.64 -32.26 -40.88
N ARG A 16 -34.95 -33.05 -41.72
CA ARG A 16 -33.56 -33.45 -41.45
C ARG A 16 -32.59 -32.26 -41.53
N MET A 17 -32.73 -31.43 -42.58
CA MET A 17 -31.91 -30.21 -42.70
C MET A 17 -32.18 -29.23 -41.53
N LYS A 18 -33.42 -28.99 -41.12
CA LYS A 18 -33.74 -28.19 -39.95
C LYS A 18 -33.13 -28.74 -38.65
N ARG A 19 -33.13 -30.06 -38.47
CA ARG A 19 -32.49 -30.70 -37.31
C ARG A 19 -30.96 -30.62 -37.37
N ILE A 20 -30.35 -30.73 -38.54
CA ILE A 20 -28.91 -30.56 -38.71
C ILE A 20 -28.49 -29.12 -38.49
N VAL A 21 -29.23 -28.12 -38.99
CA VAL A 21 -29.01 -26.72 -38.75
C VAL A 21 -29.20 -26.34 -37.27
N SER A 22 -30.24 -26.90 -36.61
CA SER A 22 -30.42 -26.71 -35.15
C SER A 22 -29.34 -27.38 -34.33
N LEU A 23 -28.83 -28.55 -34.71
CA LEU A 23 -27.70 -29.19 -34.03
C LEU A 23 -26.39 -28.48 -34.29
N LEU A 24 -26.18 -27.87 -35.46
CA LEU A 24 -25.04 -27.02 -35.76
C LEU A 24 -25.11 -25.69 -34.98
N PHE A 25 -26.30 -25.10 -34.84
CA PHE A 25 -26.47 -23.89 -33.98
C PHE A 25 -26.27 -24.19 -32.50
N ILE A 26 -26.72 -25.36 -32.01
CA ILE A 26 -26.49 -25.80 -30.63
C ILE A 26 -25.01 -26.15 -30.43
N ALA A 27 -24.33 -26.75 -31.39
CA ALA A 27 -22.90 -27.02 -31.33
C ALA A 27 -22.06 -25.75 -31.42
N LEU A 28 -22.44 -24.78 -32.26
CA LEU A 28 -21.80 -23.44 -32.32
C LEU A 28 -22.06 -22.62 -31.04
N SER A 29 -23.25 -22.69 -30.45
CA SER A 29 -23.49 -22.04 -29.15
C SER A 29 -22.81 -22.75 -27.99
N LEU A 30 -22.61 -24.07 -28.04
CA LEU A 30 -21.80 -24.82 -27.07
C LEU A 30 -20.29 -24.54 -27.24
N CYS A 31 -19.80 -24.34 -28.48
CA CYS A 31 -18.40 -23.91 -28.69
C CYS A 31 -18.14 -22.47 -28.27
N SER A 32 -19.14 -21.59 -28.30
CA SER A 32 -18.99 -20.22 -27.74
C SER A 32 -19.08 -20.18 -26.21
N PHE A 33 -19.47 -21.26 -25.53
CA PHE A 33 -19.39 -21.37 -24.07
C PHE A 33 -18.11 -22.05 -23.58
N LEU A 34 -17.19 -22.46 -24.47
CA LEU A 34 -15.95 -23.14 -24.12
C LEU A 34 -14.71 -22.19 -24.04
N ASN A 35 -14.92 -20.89 -24.20
CA ASN A 35 -13.90 -19.86 -23.92
C ASN A 35 -14.39 -18.89 -22.86
N ALA A 36 -15.03 -19.35 -21.80
CA ALA A 36 -15.02 -18.59 -20.57
C ALA A 36 -13.58 -18.69 -20.05
N GLN A 37 -12.80 -17.66 -20.26
CA GLN A 37 -11.49 -17.51 -19.66
C GLN A 37 -11.66 -17.76 -18.16
N VAL A 38 -10.98 -18.77 -17.62
CA VAL A 38 -11.08 -19.10 -16.20
C VAL A 38 -10.31 -18.03 -15.44
N ASP A 39 -10.98 -17.32 -14.53
CA ASP A 39 -10.32 -16.38 -13.65
C ASP A 39 -9.23 -17.10 -12.85
N LEU A 40 -7.96 -16.79 -13.14
CA LEU A 40 -6.83 -17.39 -12.44
C LEU A 40 -6.67 -16.71 -11.06
N PRO A 41 -6.67 -17.48 -9.96
CA PRO A 41 -6.40 -16.93 -8.64
C PRO A 41 -4.95 -16.44 -8.54
N ARG A 42 -4.64 -15.62 -7.53
CA ARG A 42 -3.29 -15.15 -7.30
C ARG A 42 -2.32 -16.29 -6.96
N ASN A 43 -2.76 -17.26 -6.17
CA ASN A 43 -2.04 -18.50 -5.91
C ASN A 43 -2.13 -19.48 -7.11
N LEU A 44 -1.22 -20.45 -7.15
CA LEU A 44 -1.24 -21.51 -8.17
C LEU A 44 -2.49 -22.37 -8.03
N THR A 45 -3.10 -22.69 -9.15
CA THR A 45 -4.19 -23.69 -9.24
C THR A 45 -3.63 -25.11 -9.13
N PRO A 46 -4.43 -26.11 -8.75
CA PRO A 46 -3.98 -27.50 -8.76
C PRO A 46 -3.43 -27.97 -10.12
N ALA A 47 -3.99 -27.48 -11.23
CA ALA A 47 -3.51 -27.79 -12.57
C ALA A 47 -2.13 -27.18 -12.86
N GLU A 48 -1.89 -25.94 -12.43
CA GLU A 48 -0.58 -25.27 -12.54
C GLU A 48 0.48 -25.99 -11.69
N ILE A 49 0.13 -26.42 -10.48
CA ILE A 49 1.03 -27.22 -9.62
C ILE A 49 1.40 -28.54 -10.29
N GLU A 50 0.44 -29.21 -10.93
CA GLU A 50 0.69 -30.45 -11.68
C GLU A 50 1.63 -30.20 -12.87
N GLN A 51 1.41 -29.15 -13.66
CA GLN A 51 2.28 -28.75 -14.76
C GLN A 51 3.71 -28.49 -14.28
N ILE A 52 3.87 -27.71 -13.20
CA ILE A 52 5.17 -27.40 -12.62
C ILE A 52 5.88 -28.68 -12.15
N SER A 53 5.15 -29.59 -11.49
CA SER A 53 5.73 -30.86 -11.00
C SER A 53 6.23 -31.78 -12.12
N HIS A 54 5.69 -31.66 -13.33
CA HIS A 54 6.13 -32.40 -14.51
C HIS A 54 7.20 -31.66 -15.32
N GLY A 55 7.52 -30.41 -14.99
CA GLY A 55 8.40 -29.54 -15.77
C GLY A 55 7.77 -29.07 -17.10
N ASP A 56 6.45 -29.12 -17.20
CA ASP A 56 5.67 -28.71 -18.37
C ASP A 56 5.46 -27.18 -18.39
N PHE A 57 6.54 -26.42 -18.22
CA PHE A 57 6.55 -24.97 -18.34
C PHE A 57 7.86 -24.49 -18.95
N SER A 58 7.84 -23.32 -19.51
CA SER A 58 9.03 -22.63 -20.00
C SER A 58 9.21 -21.36 -19.19
N ILE A 59 10.31 -21.26 -18.46
CA ILE A 59 10.80 -19.94 -18.09
C ILE A 59 11.16 -19.28 -19.40
N VAL A 60 10.30 -18.39 -19.85
CA VAL A 60 10.55 -17.68 -21.11
C VAL A 60 11.73 -16.77 -20.86
N ASN A 61 12.94 -17.23 -21.23
CA ASN A 61 14.03 -16.33 -21.57
C ASN A 61 13.55 -15.56 -22.78
N SER A 62 12.76 -14.53 -22.53
CA SER A 62 12.26 -13.68 -23.59
C SER A 62 13.39 -12.75 -23.97
N ASP A 63 13.56 -12.50 -25.27
CA ASP A 63 14.35 -11.38 -25.82
C ASP A 63 13.79 -10.01 -25.38
N ARG A 64 13.22 -9.94 -24.17
CA ARG A 64 12.63 -8.75 -23.58
C ARG A 64 13.64 -8.02 -22.70
N GLY A 65 13.63 -6.71 -22.81
CA GLY A 65 14.46 -5.85 -21.98
C GLY A 65 15.96 -6.06 -22.12
N ILE A 66 16.70 -5.54 -21.17
CA ILE A 66 18.17 -5.55 -21.10
C ILE A 66 18.57 -6.48 -19.95
N ALA A 67 19.10 -7.66 -20.25
CA ALA A 67 19.49 -8.68 -19.27
C ALA A 67 20.89 -8.40 -18.67
N SER A 68 21.12 -7.20 -18.20
CA SER A 68 22.32 -6.81 -17.46
C SER A 68 21.94 -5.73 -16.46
N PRO A 69 22.68 -5.58 -15.36
CA PRO A 69 22.41 -4.50 -14.41
C PRO A 69 22.41 -3.13 -15.09
N PRO A 70 21.53 -2.20 -14.63
CA PRO A 70 21.53 -0.83 -15.13
C PRO A 70 22.91 -0.18 -14.95
N PRO A 71 23.45 0.52 -15.97
CA PRO A 71 24.82 1.06 -15.93
C PRO A 71 24.91 2.37 -15.12
N PHE A 72 24.12 2.51 -14.08
CA PHE A 72 24.03 3.72 -13.26
C PHE A 72 24.65 3.51 -11.89
N THR A 73 25.08 4.62 -11.28
CA THR A 73 25.44 4.69 -9.87
C THR A 73 24.29 5.32 -9.09
N ASN A 74 24.16 5.02 -7.77
CA ASN A 74 23.08 5.54 -6.94
C ASN A 74 21.68 5.28 -7.54
N ILE A 75 21.43 4.04 -7.95
CA ILE A 75 20.09 3.60 -8.32
C ILE A 75 19.17 3.74 -7.11
N ARG A 76 17.93 4.15 -7.35
CA ARG A 76 16.92 4.32 -6.32
C ARG A 76 15.58 3.73 -6.75
N ALA A 77 15.13 2.66 -6.08
CA ALA A 77 13.77 2.19 -6.24
C ALA A 77 12.78 3.27 -5.80
N MET A 78 11.70 3.45 -6.54
CA MET A 78 10.64 4.41 -6.22
C MET A 78 9.84 3.93 -4.99
N ALA A 79 9.47 4.86 -4.09
CA ALA A 79 8.47 4.59 -3.07
C ALA A 79 7.05 4.81 -3.62
N GLU A 80 6.06 4.07 -3.11
CA GLU A 80 4.70 4.14 -3.66
C GLU A 80 3.98 5.48 -3.46
N TRP A 81 4.36 6.27 -2.47
CA TRP A 81 3.79 7.60 -2.21
C TRP A 81 4.44 8.72 -3.03
N GLU A 82 5.35 8.39 -3.95
CA GLU A 82 5.93 9.36 -4.87
C GLU A 82 4.97 9.69 -6.02
N GLU A 83 5.30 10.76 -6.76
CA GLU A 83 4.52 11.19 -7.92
C GLU A 83 4.56 10.16 -9.04
N ILE A 84 3.40 9.74 -9.52
CA ILE A 84 3.28 8.77 -10.62
C ILE A 84 2.74 9.43 -11.89
N GLN A 85 3.27 9.01 -13.05
CA GLN A 85 2.76 9.39 -14.36
C GLN A 85 1.62 8.50 -14.85
N CYS A 86 1.58 7.25 -14.41
CA CYS A 86 0.46 6.37 -14.72
C CYS A 86 0.25 5.26 -13.69
N LEU A 87 -0.98 4.75 -13.65
CA LEU A 87 -1.39 3.50 -13.03
C LEU A 87 -1.66 2.49 -14.13
N THR A 88 -1.14 1.26 -14.01
CA THR A 88 -1.34 0.18 -14.97
C THR A 88 -2.22 -0.93 -14.41
N ILE A 89 -3.06 -1.51 -15.25
CA ILE A 89 -3.95 -2.65 -14.94
C ILE A 89 -4.06 -3.58 -16.15
N SER A 90 -4.43 -4.84 -15.92
CA SER A 90 -4.80 -5.79 -16.98
C SER A 90 -6.30 -6.06 -16.96
N TRP A 91 -6.95 -5.99 -18.13
CA TRP A 91 -8.41 -6.06 -18.26
C TRP A 91 -8.86 -7.47 -18.63
N ILE A 92 -9.00 -8.37 -17.65
CA ILE A 92 -9.37 -9.75 -17.90
C ILE A 92 -10.53 -10.23 -17.00
N SER A 93 -10.41 -10.01 -15.68
CA SER A 93 -11.36 -10.46 -14.67
C SER A 93 -11.84 -9.27 -13.84
N TYR A 94 -12.93 -9.44 -13.11
CA TYR A 94 -13.45 -8.43 -12.17
C TYR A 94 -13.69 -7.04 -12.80
N PRO A 95 -14.38 -6.94 -13.94
CA PRO A 95 -14.47 -5.71 -14.71
C PRO A 95 -15.18 -4.58 -13.97
N SER A 96 -16.05 -4.86 -13.00
CA SER A 96 -16.70 -3.81 -12.19
C SER A 96 -15.71 -3.17 -11.22
N ILE A 97 -14.80 -3.96 -10.63
CA ILE A 97 -13.74 -3.44 -9.75
C ILE A 97 -12.74 -2.62 -10.59
N LEU A 98 -12.25 -3.18 -11.70
CA LEU A 98 -11.31 -2.50 -12.60
C LEU A 98 -11.88 -1.16 -13.09
N LYS A 99 -13.15 -1.12 -13.48
CA LYS A 99 -13.81 0.12 -13.91
C LYS A 99 -13.86 1.18 -12.82
N GLN A 100 -14.13 0.79 -11.56
CA GLN A 100 -14.12 1.72 -10.43
C GLN A 100 -12.70 2.25 -10.16
N ILE A 101 -11.67 1.39 -10.26
CA ILE A 101 -10.26 1.83 -10.17
C ILE A 101 -9.96 2.84 -11.25
N VAL A 102 -10.29 2.55 -12.53
CA VAL A 102 -10.07 3.48 -13.64
C VAL A 102 -10.81 4.80 -13.42
N ALA A 103 -12.08 4.75 -12.97
CA ALA A 103 -12.88 5.93 -12.71
C ALA A 103 -12.26 6.85 -11.65
N ALA A 104 -11.69 6.28 -10.60
CA ALA A 104 -11.02 7.02 -9.54
C ALA A 104 -9.64 7.52 -10.01
N ALA A 105 -8.77 6.62 -10.47
CA ALA A 105 -7.38 6.90 -10.79
C ALA A 105 -7.20 7.93 -11.93
N ARG A 106 -8.04 7.89 -12.97
CA ARG A 106 -7.99 8.84 -14.10
C ARG A 106 -8.19 10.31 -13.72
N THR A 107 -8.69 10.56 -12.52
CA THR A 107 -8.81 11.93 -11.98
C THR A 107 -7.49 12.48 -11.47
N GLN A 108 -6.50 11.62 -11.27
CA GLN A 108 -5.20 11.94 -10.68
C GLN A 108 -4.03 11.73 -11.65
N THR A 109 -4.12 10.74 -12.52
CA THR A 109 -3.03 10.33 -13.41
C THR A 109 -3.56 9.63 -14.65
N LEU A 110 -2.69 9.31 -15.61
CA LEU A 110 -3.00 8.43 -16.72
C LEU A 110 -3.26 7.01 -16.21
N VAL A 111 -4.28 6.33 -16.73
CA VAL A 111 -4.48 4.89 -16.53
C VAL A 111 -4.17 4.16 -17.83
N VAL A 112 -3.22 3.26 -17.78
CA VAL A 112 -2.84 2.38 -18.88
C VAL A 112 -3.46 1.00 -18.66
N ILE A 113 -4.36 0.62 -19.54
CA ILE A 113 -5.08 -0.65 -19.48
C ILE A 113 -4.48 -1.58 -20.53
N LEU A 114 -3.90 -2.70 -20.11
CA LEU A 114 -3.57 -3.79 -21.01
C LEU A 114 -4.85 -4.57 -21.34
N SER A 115 -5.10 -4.86 -22.62
CA SER A 115 -6.31 -5.54 -23.07
C SER A 115 -6.08 -6.36 -24.34
N GLU A 116 -6.57 -7.61 -24.36
CA GLU A 116 -6.59 -8.44 -25.57
C GLU A 116 -7.66 -7.97 -26.56
N ASP A 117 -8.76 -7.38 -26.06
CA ASP A 117 -9.83 -6.80 -26.89
C ASP A 117 -10.09 -5.34 -26.49
N VAL A 118 -9.35 -4.44 -27.13
CA VAL A 118 -9.44 -2.99 -26.93
C VAL A 118 -10.86 -2.47 -27.11
N GLN A 119 -11.60 -2.97 -28.13
CA GLN A 119 -12.93 -2.49 -28.41
C GLN A 119 -13.96 -2.97 -27.37
N ALA A 120 -13.86 -4.20 -26.92
CA ALA A 120 -14.73 -4.73 -25.85
C ALA A 120 -14.50 -3.99 -24.54
N THR A 121 -13.24 -3.76 -24.17
CA THR A 121 -12.87 -2.98 -22.97
C THR A 121 -13.43 -1.56 -23.04
N GLN A 122 -13.24 -0.86 -24.16
CA GLN A 122 -13.77 0.48 -24.37
C GLN A 122 -15.30 0.50 -24.27
N ASN A 123 -15.98 -0.46 -24.90
CA ASN A 123 -17.44 -0.58 -24.83
C ASN A 123 -17.93 -0.81 -23.40
N TYR A 124 -17.21 -1.61 -22.60
CA TYR A 124 -17.54 -1.81 -21.20
C TYR A 124 -17.41 -0.52 -20.39
N LEU A 125 -16.34 0.25 -20.58
CA LEU A 125 -16.14 1.53 -19.91
C LEU A 125 -17.25 2.54 -20.23
N TYR A 126 -17.73 2.57 -21.47
CA TYR A 126 -18.86 3.42 -21.89
C TYR A 126 -20.25 2.88 -21.49
N SER A 127 -20.36 1.63 -21.06
CA SER A 127 -21.63 1.05 -20.60
C SER A 127 -21.96 1.49 -19.17
N THR A 128 -23.15 1.14 -18.67
CA THR A 128 -23.52 1.30 -17.26
C THR A 128 -23.19 0.07 -16.40
N SER A 129 -22.58 -0.96 -16.99
CA SER A 129 -22.14 -2.14 -16.26
C SER A 129 -20.97 -1.80 -15.34
N GLY A 130 -20.97 -2.30 -14.12
CA GLY A 130 -19.90 -2.08 -13.15
C GLY A 130 -19.77 -0.64 -12.63
N GLY A 131 -20.75 0.22 -12.89
CA GLY A 131 -20.75 1.61 -12.41
C GLY A 131 -21.16 2.62 -13.47
N PRO A 132 -21.07 3.93 -13.20
CA PRO A 132 -21.44 4.98 -14.15
C PRO A 132 -20.68 4.84 -15.48
N ALA A 133 -21.40 5.10 -16.59
CA ALA A 133 -20.80 5.11 -17.92
C ALA A 133 -19.79 6.25 -18.05
N PHE A 134 -18.65 5.99 -18.68
CA PHE A 134 -17.69 7.04 -19.01
C PHE A 134 -18.28 7.93 -20.13
N THR A 135 -17.97 9.20 -20.08
CA THR A 135 -18.39 10.18 -21.10
C THR A 135 -17.27 10.47 -22.10
N ASN A 136 -16.03 10.18 -21.73
CA ASN A 136 -14.82 10.33 -22.54
C ASN A 136 -13.73 9.38 -22.03
N MET A 137 -12.60 9.33 -22.72
CA MET A 137 -11.42 8.52 -22.35
C MET A 137 -10.23 9.41 -21.90
N ASP A 138 -10.52 10.62 -21.38
CA ASP A 138 -9.46 11.47 -20.85
C ASP A 138 -8.69 10.73 -19.75
N ASN A 139 -7.37 10.79 -19.81
CA ASN A 139 -6.44 10.04 -18.93
C ASN A 139 -6.64 8.52 -18.93
N VAL A 140 -7.13 7.92 -20.04
CA VAL A 140 -7.22 6.47 -20.19
C VAL A 140 -6.68 6.06 -21.55
N ILE A 141 -5.73 5.14 -21.53
CA ILE A 141 -5.18 4.48 -22.73
C ILE A 141 -5.44 2.98 -22.61
N ILE A 142 -5.88 2.36 -23.68
CA ILE A 142 -6.03 0.91 -23.78
C ILE A 142 -4.98 0.40 -24.76
N LEU A 143 -4.04 -0.40 -24.27
CA LEU A 143 -2.98 -1.00 -25.08
C LEU A 143 -3.35 -2.43 -25.43
N PRO A 144 -3.26 -2.82 -26.73
CA PRO A 144 -3.37 -4.23 -27.10
C PRO A 144 -2.18 -5.00 -26.54
N ALA A 145 -2.44 -6.02 -25.71
CA ALA A 145 -1.43 -6.80 -25.04
C ALA A 145 -1.95 -8.20 -24.70
N ASN A 146 -1.04 -9.16 -24.62
CA ASN A 146 -1.33 -10.50 -24.10
C ASN A 146 -0.92 -10.55 -22.62
N TYR A 147 -1.73 -11.21 -21.82
CA TYR A 147 -1.49 -11.52 -20.40
C TYR A 147 -2.37 -12.72 -20.02
N ASP A 148 -2.05 -13.37 -18.91
CA ASP A 148 -2.77 -14.58 -18.47
C ASP A 148 -3.69 -14.27 -17.27
N SER A 149 -3.37 -13.25 -16.46
CA SER A 149 -4.11 -12.94 -15.23
C SER A 149 -4.23 -11.43 -14.97
N VAL A 150 -5.05 -11.09 -13.96
CA VAL A 150 -5.30 -9.70 -13.54
C VAL A 150 -4.21 -9.15 -12.60
N TRP A 151 -3.27 -9.98 -12.14
CA TRP A 151 -2.36 -9.69 -11.03
C TRP A 151 -1.19 -8.78 -11.44
N MET A 152 -1.50 -7.61 -12.00
CA MET A 152 -0.53 -6.63 -12.54
C MET A 152 0.53 -6.20 -11.51
N ARG A 153 0.23 -6.20 -10.23
CA ARG A 153 1.21 -5.89 -9.18
C ARG A 153 2.34 -6.89 -9.15
N ASP A 154 2.02 -8.16 -9.32
CA ASP A 154 2.95 -9.26 -9.08
C ASP A 154 3.96 -9.40 -10.23
N TYR A 155 3.52 -9.17 -11.47
CA TYR A 155 4.36 -9.28 -12.65
C TYR A 155 4.75 -7.93 -13.28
N GLY A 156 4.24 -6.80 -12.79
CA GLY A 156 4.62 -5.47 -13.26
C GLY A 156 6.06 -5.13 -12.90
N ALA A 157 6.77 -4.47 -13.81
CA ALA A 157 8.17 -4.09 -13.60
C ALA A 157 8.29 -2.89 -12.65
N ASN A 158 9.23 -2.94 -11.73
CA ASN A 158 9.41 -1.95 -10.68
C ASN A 158 10.11 -0.71 -11.20
N PRO A 159 9.57 0.51 -10.99
CA PRO A 159 10.21 1.74 -11.39
C PRO A 159 11.41 2.08 -10.49
N ALA A 160 12.50 2.49 -11.12
CA ALA A 160 13.69 2.97 -10.43
C ALA A 160 14.28 4.18 -11.17
N TYR A 161 15.07 4.96 -10.46
CA TYR A 161 15.72 6.16 -10.97
C TYR A 161 17.22 6.02 -10.96
N ALA A 162 17.87 6.44 -12.05
CA ALA A 162 19.29 6.66 -12.11
C ALA A 162 19.66 7.88 -11.25
N ASN A 163 20.80 7.82 -10.54
CA ASN A 163 21.35 8.95 -9.80
C ASN A 163 20.32 9.69 -8.92
N GLU A 164 19.44 8.92 -8.23
CA GLU A 164 18.32 9.36 -7.38
C GLU A 164 17.11 9.97 -8.13
N VAL A 165 17.30 10.93 -9.04
CA VAL A 165 16.24 11.74 -9.65
C VAL A 165 16.44 11.97 -11.15
N GLU A 166 17.32 11.18 -11.79
CA GLU A 166 17.58 11.34 -13.22
C GLU A 166 16.66 10.44 -14.05
N ASP A 167 17.22 9.61 -14.90
CA ASP A 167 16.44 8.82 -15.85
C ASP A 167 15.63 7.72 -15.14
N LEU A 168 14.33 7.73 -15.41
CA LEU A 168 13.43 6.67 -14.98
C LEU A 168 13.62 5.46 -15.88
N PHE A 169 13.76 4.29 -15.29
CA PHE A 169 13.76 3.00 -15.95
C PHE A 169 12.92 1.99 -15.17
N MET A 170 12.70 0.83 -15.74
CA MET A 170 11.92 -0.24 -15.11
C MET A 170 12.79 -1.47 -14.91
N VAL A 171 12.56 -2.19 -13.81
CA VAL A 171 13.25 -3.45 -13.48
C VAL A 171 12.22 -4.56 -13.36
N ASP A 172 12.38 -5.57 -14.20
CA ASP A 172 11.52 -6.73 -14.25
C ASP A 172 12.29 -7.98 -13.82
N TRP A 173 11.62 -8.85 -13.10
CA TRP A 173 12.14 -10.13 -12.65
C TRP A 173 11.34 -11.31 -13.19
N ILE A 174 11.77 -12.52 -12.94
CA ILE A 174 11.03 -13.72 -13.33
C ILE A 174 9.83 -13.85 -12.39
N TYR A 175 8.62 -13.79 -12.97
CA TYR A 175 7.39 -13.96 -12.21
C TYR A 175 7.26 -15.37 -11.64
N ASN A 176 6.88 -15.50 -10.37
CA ASN A 176 6.78 -16.77 -9.67
C ASN A 176 5.55 -17.62 -10.07
N ARG A 177 4.99 -17.39 -11.27
CA ARG A 177 3.93 -18.19 -11.89
C ARG A 177 4.40 -18.63 -13.29
N PRO A 178 5.29 -19.64 -13.38
CA PRO A 178 5.93 -20.03 -14.64
C PRO A 178 4.94 -20.58 -15.68
N THR A 179 3.74 -20.93 -15.28
CA THR A 179 2.63 -21.37 -16.16
C THR A 179 1.86 -20.20 -16.77
N ARG A 180 2.23 -18.95 -16.45
CA ARG A 180 1.64 -17.69 -16.96
C ARG A 180 2.65 -16.87 -17.75
N PRO A 181 3.12 -17.37 -18.92
CA PRO A 181 4.22 -16.73 -19.65
C PRO A 181 3.85 -15.36 -20.23
N ASN A 182 2.57 -15.10 -20.50
CA ASN A 182 2.15 -13.80 -21.01
C ASN A 182 2.18 -12.73 -19.90
N ASP A 183 1.86 -13.08 -18.65
CA ASP A 183 2.04 -12.20 -17.50
C ASP A 183 3.52 -11.78 -17.39
N ASN A 184 4.41 -12.77 -17.43
CA ASN A 184 5.85 -12.56 -17.32
C ASN A 184 6.43 -11.67 -18.44
N SER A 185 5.78 -11.59 -19.61
CA SER A 185 6.22 -10.76 -20.75
C SER A 185 5.53 -9.40 -20.85
N SER A 186 4.45 -9.19 -20.11
CA SER A 186 3.60 -8.01 -20.25
C SER A 186 4.23 -6.67 -19.81
N PRO A 187 5.24 -6.60 -18.91
CA PRO A 187 5.94 -5.35 -18.58
C PRO A 187 6.54 -4.63 -19.79
N GLN A 188 6.94 -5.38 -20.83
CA GLN A 188 7.48 -4.80 -22.06
C GLN A 188 6.48 -3.87 -22.76
N TYR A 189 5.19 -4.20 -22.79
CA TYR A 189 4.17 -3.33 -23.41
C TYR A 189 4.09 -1.96 -22.74
N VAL A 190 4.24 -1.93 -21.41
CA VAL A 190 4.22 -0.68 -20.64
C VAL A 190 5.49 0.11 -20.86
N ALA A 191 6.66 -0.55 -20.82
CA ALA A 191 7.95 0.09 -21.07
C ALA A 191 8.03 0.69 -22.48
N ASP A 192 7.61 -0.05 -23.51
CA ASP A 192 7.57 0.42 -24.90
C ASP A 192 6.64 1.63 -25.07
N TYR A 193 5.45 1.59 -24.45
CA TYR A 193 4.49 2.69 -24.53
C TYR A 193 5.04 3.97 -23.89
N LEU A 194 5.74 3.83 -22.76
CA LEU A 194 6.31 4.97 -22.03
C LEU A 194 7.68 5.41 -22.55
N GLY A 195 8.29 4.61 -23.45
CA GLY A 195 9.64 4.86 -23.97
C GLY A 195 10.72 4.73 -22.90
N LEU A 196 10.58 3.75 -22.00
CA LEU A 196 11.48 3.50 -20.88
C LEU A 196 12.34 2.27 -21.14
N ASP A 197 13.60 2.31 -20.68
CA ASP A 197 14.43 1.12 -20.64
C ASP A 197 13.85 0.13 -19.62
N LEU A 198 13.80 -1.15 -20.01
CA LEU A 198 13.40 -2.27 -19.17
C LEU A 198 14.64 -3.13 -18.91
N TYR A 199 15.13 -3.13 -17.68
CA TYR A 199 16.18 -4.05 -17.25
C TYR A 199 15.54 -5.30 -16.66
N THR A 200 16.15 -6.47 -16.93
CA THR A 200 15.55 -7.74 -16.53
C THR A 200 16.54 -8.62 -15.76
N THR A 201 16.05 -9.28 -14.73
CA THR A 201 16.81 -10.32 -14.00
C THR A 201 16.43 -11.70 -14.53
N THR A 202 16.58 -11.90 -15.86
CA THR A 202 16.18 -13.16 -16.53
C THR A 202 17.34 -14.07 -16.84
N ASP A 203 18.56 -13.58 -16.87
CA ASP A 203 19.73 -14.32 -17.32
C ASP A 203 20.69 -14.61 -16.15
N ALA A 204 21.20 -15.85 -16.10
CA ALA A 204 22.20 -16.24 -15.13
C ALA A 204 23.49 -15.39 -15.24
N PRO A 205 24.13 -14.99 -14.15
CA PRO A 205 23.86 -15.39 -12.76
C PRO A 205 22.78 -14.57 -12.04
N ASP A 206 22.25 -13.53 -12.70
CA ASP A 206 21.31 -12.58 -12.08
C ASP A 206 19.83 -13.00 -12.24
N ASP A 207 19.57 -14.21 -12.75
CA ASP A 207 18.24 -14.79 -12.89
C ASP A 207 17.54 -14.94 -11.52
N LEU A 208 16.62 -14.01 -11.24
CA LEU A 208 15.93 -13.88 -9.95
C LEU A 208 14.42 -14.03 -10.09
N VAL A 209 13.84 -14.96 -9.33
CA VAL A 209 12.40 -15.06 -9.16
C VAL A 209 11.95 -14.12 -8.05
N ASN A 210 10.97 -13.28 -8.32
CA ASN A 210 10.35 -12.41 -7.32
C ASN A 210 8.95 -11.97 -7.78
N THR A 211 8.28 -11.14 -6.97
CA THR A 211 6.94 -10.64 -7.24
C THR A 211 6.71 -9.28 -6.57
N GLY A 212 6.06 -8.37 -7.30
CA GLY A 212 5.89 -6.97 -6.87
C GLY A 212 4.99 -6.77 -5.65
N GLY A 213 4.06 -7.70 -5.38
CA GLY A 213 3.24 -7.66 -4.18
C GLY A 213 4.02 -7.98 -2.90
N ASN A 214 5.21 -8.57 -3.07
CA ASN A 214 6.12 -8.90 -1.98
C ASN A 214 7.29 -7.90 -1.87
N LEU A 215 7.13 -6.64 -2.31
CA LEU A 215 8.16 -5.61 -2.21
C LEU A 215 7.57 -4.29 -1.74
N MET A 216 8.13 -3.70 -0.69
CA MET A 216 7.84 -2.32 -0.25
C MET A 216 9.14 -1.54 -0.13
N SER A 217 9.34 -0.54 -1.00
CA SER A 217 10.49 0.37 -0.96
C SER A 217 10.19 1.63 -0.15
N ASP A 218 11.16 2.10 0.63
CA ASP A 218 11.10 3.41 1.29
C ASP A 218 11.57 4.56 0.39
N GLY A 219 12.06 4.27 -0.81
CA GLY A 219 12.63 5.26 -1.73
C GLY A 219 14.03 5.75 -1.35
N PHE A 220 14.68 5.15 -0.36
CA PHE A 220 15.98 5.56 0.18
C PHE A 220 16.91 4.38 0.49
N GLY A 221 16.82 3.32 -0.30
CA GLY A 221 17.69 2.16 -0.22
C GLY A 221 17.18 1.04 0.68
N THR A 222 16.07 1.23 1.41
CA THR A 222 15.46 0.15 2.19
C THR A 222 14.27 -0.45 1.46
N ALA A 223 14.20 -1.78 1.42
CA ALA A 223 12.98 -2.49 1.06
C ALA A 223 12.63 -3.56 2.09
N ILE A 224 11.33 -3.79 2.27
CA ILE A 224 10.75 -4.80 3.18
C ILE A 224 10.04 -5.85 2.32
N ILE A 225 10.32 -7.13 2.61
CA ILE A 225 9.82 -8.29 1.87
C ILE A 225 9.58 -9.47 2.83
N SER A 226 8.91 -10.51 2.39
CA SER A 226 8.89 -11.80 3.09
C SER A 226 10.03 -12.72 2.61
N GLU A 227 10.39 -13.70 3.43
CA GLU A 227 11.39 -14.73 3.11
C GLU A 227 11.03 -15.62 1.92
N LEU A 228 9.85 -15.44 1.30
CA LEU A 228 9.45 -16.14 0.08
C LEU A 228 10.52 -16.04 -1.01
N VAL A 229 11.16 -14.88 -1.17
CA VAL A 229 12.24 -14.69 -2.14
C VAL A 229 13.43 -15.62 -1.92
N LEU A 230 13.72 -15.98 -0.67
CA LEU A 230 14.79 -16.93 -0.34
C LEU A 230 14.40 -18.36 -0.74
N GLU A 231 13.17 -18.76 -0.45
CA GLU A 231 12.63 -20.08 -0.77
C GLU A 231 12.55 -20.30 -2.29
N GLU A 232 12.08 -19.30 -3.04
CA GLU A 232 11.90 -19.39 -4.48
C GLU A 232 13.21 -19.43 -5.28
N ASN A 233 14.31 -18.98 -4.71
CA ASN A 233 15.65 -18.99 -5.32
C ASN A 233 16.63 -19.98 -4.66
N ALA A 234 16.15 -20.84 -3.77
CA ALA A 234 16.97 -21.83 -3.07
C ALA A 234 17.43 -22.98 -3.98
N PRO A 235 18.44 -23.79 -3.58
CA PRO A 235 18.80 -24.99 -4.29
C PRO A 235 17.61 -25.96 -4.47
N GLY A 236 17.37 -26.39 -5.71
CA GLY A 236 16.25 -27.27 -6.06
C GLY A 236 14.92 -26.53 -6.22
N ASN A 237 14.97 -25.21 -6.42
CA ASN A 237 13.77 -24.43 -6.76
C ASN A 237 13.06 -25.00 -7.98
N GLN A 238 11.75 -24.80 -8.02
CA GLN A 238 10.91 -25.33 -9.09
C GLN A 238 10.93 -24.49 -10.37
N TYR A 239 11.58 -23.34 -10.36
CA TYR A 239 11.56 -22.39 -11.48
C TYR A 239 12.71 -22.62 -12.47
N GLY A 240 13.71 -23.44 -12.12
CA GLY A 240 14.86 -23.72 -12.95
C GLY A 240 15.87 -22.57 -13.04
N VAL A 241 15.76 -21.58 -12.16
CA VAL A 241 16.75 -20.51 -12.03
C VAL A 241 17.97 -20.98 -11.24
N THR A 242 19.10 -20.28 -11.44
CA THR A 242 20.32 -20.53 -10.69
C THR A 242 20.06 -20.36 -9.19
N ALA A 243 20.41 -21.38 -8.40
CA ALA A 243 20.27 -21.30 -6.94
C ALA A 243 21.12 -20.17 -6.37
N LYS A 244 20.55 -19.40 -5.45
CA LYS A 244 21.18 -18.23 -4.85
C LYS A 244 21.22 -18.28 -3.34
N THR A 245 22.27 -17.78 -2.77
CA THR A 245 22.38 -17.43 -1.36
C THR A 245 21.66 -16.11 -1.10
N GLU A 246 21.32 -15.82 0.14
CA GLU A 246 20.74 -14.54 0.54
C GLU A 246 21.61 -13.35 0.11
N ALA A 247 22.94 -13.44 0.27
CA ALA A 247 23.86 -12.39 -0.12
C ALA A 247 23.88 -12.13 -1.65
N GLU A 248 23.66 -13.15 -2.47
CA GLU A 248 23.54 -12.99 -3.92
C GLU A 248 22.21 -12.33 -4.31
N ILE A 249 21.12 -12.67 -3.62
CA ILE A 249 19.82 -12.01 -3.79
C ILE A 249 19.93 -10.53 -3.40
N ASP A 250 20.57 -10.23 -2.28
CA ASP A 250 20.80 -8.85 -1.83
C ASP A 250 21.62 -8.07 -2.86
N ALA A 251 22.70 -8.65 -3.37
CA ALA A 251 23.55 -8.00 -4.38
C ALA A 251 22.81 -7.74 -5.71
N ILE A 252 21.97 -8.68 -6.17
CA ILE A 252 21.13 -8.47 -7.36
C ILE A 252 20.15 -7.33 -7.11
N THR A 253 19.45 -7.33 -5.98
CA THR A 253 18.46 -6.30 -5.66
C THR A 253 19.12 -4.92 -5.48
N GLU A 254 20.32 -4.86 -4.91
CA GLU A 254 21.12 -3.63 -4.84
C GLU A 254 21.52 -3.14 -6.25
N ASN A 255 22.06 -4.02 -7.09
CA ASN A 255 22.54 -3.66 -8.42
C ASN A 255 21.42 -3.20 -9.37
N TYR A 256 20.20 -3.74 -9.25
CA TYR A 256 19.09 -3.41 -10.15
C TYR A 256 18.16 -2.34 -9.59
N LEU A 257 17.92 -2.32 -8.28
CA LEU A 257 16.94 -1.44 -7.63
C LEU A 257 17.55 -0.45 -6.63
N GLY A 258 18.86 -0.55 -6.35
CA GLY A 258 19.51 0.31 -5.37
C GLY A 258 19.06 0.05 -3.93
N VAL A 259 18.63 -1.17 -3.62
CA VAL A 259 18.22 -1.59 -2.28
C VAL A 259 19.44 -2.12 -1.54
N ASP A 260 20.03 -1.31 -0.70
CA ASP A 260 21.21 -1.63 0.10
C ASP A 260 20.85 -2.26 1.47
N ARG A 261 19.57 -2.17 1.87
CA ARG A 261 19.02 -2.79 3.08
C ARG A 261 17.73 -3.56 2.77
N TYR A 262 17.86 -4.86 2.61
CA TYR A 262 16.75 -5.73 2.22
C TYR A 262 16.24 -6.51 3.43
N ILE A 263 15.16 -6.01 4.07
CA ILE A 263 14.57 -6.59 5.29
C ILE A 263 13.64 -7.72 4.92
N LYS A 264 13.97 -8.94 5.31
CA LYS A 264 13.21 -10.16 5.03
C LYS A 264 12.49 -10.63 6.29
N MET A 265 11.18 -10.79 6.21
CA MET A 265 10.32 -11.21 7.32
C MET A 265 9.83 -12.64 7.11
N PRO A 266 9.70 -13.45 8.17
CA PRO A 266 9.05 -14.75 8.07
C PRO A 266 7.69 -14.69 7.38
N VAL A 267 7.41 -15.72 6.57
CA VAL A 267 6.11 -15.90 5.90
C VAL A 267 4.99 -16.15 6.90
N LEU A 268 3.75 -15.83 6.51
CA LEU A 268 2.59 -16.02 7.36
C LEU A 268 2.05 -17.47 7.26
N PRO A 269 1.71 -18.13 8.39
CA PRO A 269 1.30 -19.54 8.41
C PRO A 269 0.03 -19.90 7.62
N TYR A 270 -0.93 -18.97 7.52
CA TYR A 270 -2.21 -19.20 6.84
C TYR A 270 -2.34 -18.46 5.52
N ASP A 271 -1.35 -17.63 5.16
CA ASP A 271 -1.30 -16.96 3.86
C ASP A 271 -0.69 -17.88 2.81
N GLY A 272 -1.45 -18.24 1.79
CA GLY A 272 -0.95 -19.07 0.68
C GLY A 272 -0.18 -18.28 -0.38
N ILE A 273 -0.09 -16.96 -0.26
CA ILE A 273 0.60 -16.06 -1.21
C ILE A 273 1.95 -15.62 -0.67
N HIS A 274 2.04 -15.40 0.64
CA HIS A 274 3.22 -14.94 1.36
C HIS A 274 3.72 -13.55 0.93
N HIS A 275 2.83 -12.69 0.42
CA HIS A 275 3.16 -11.32 0.02
C HIS A 275 2.92 -10.34 1.16
N VAL A 276 3.89 -9.44 1.36
CA VAL A 276 3.87 -8.46 2.45
C VAL A 276 2.71 -7.45 2.33
N ASP A 277 2.26 -7.14 1.12
CA ASP A 277 1.17 -6.19 0.83
C ASP A 277 -0.19 -6.61 1.40
N MET A 278 -0.34 -7.90 1.76
CA MET A 278 -1.57 -8.43 2.34
C MET A 278 -1.72 -8.10 3.83
N HIS A 279 -0.66 -7.72 4.53
CA HIS A 279 -0.74 -7.49 5.98
C HIS A 279 0.03 -6.27 6.48
N MET A 280 0.86 -5.65 5.63
CA MET A 280 1.67 -4.48 6.00
C MET A 280 1.80 -3.53 4.82
N LYS A 281 1.94 -2.23 5.10
CA LYS A 281 2.23 -1.21 4.09
C LYS A 281 3.03 -0.05 4.67
N LEU A 282 4.11 0.33 3.98
CA LEU A 282 4.74 1.63 4.19
C LEU A 282 3.84 2.73 3.61
N ILE A 283 3.54 3.75 4.40
CA ILE A 283 2.74 4.90 3.96
C ILE A 283 3.56 6.20 3.86
N ASP A 284 4.71 6.22 4.46
CA ASP A 284 5.79 7.20 4.32
C ASP A 284 7.13 6.57 4.76
N GLU A 285 8.20 7.37 4.79
CA GLU A 285 9.57 6.91 5.09
C GLU A 285 9.76 6.35 6.51
N GLN A 286 8.78 6.51 7.41
CA GLN A 286 8.88 6.11 8.81
C GLN A 286 7.69 5.28 9.32
N THR A 287 6.57 5.22 8.58
CA THR A 287 5.31 4.72 9.12
C THR A 287 4.87 3.43 8.44
N LEU A 288 4.72 2.39 9.23
CA LEU A 288 4.14 1.10 8.84
C LEU A 288 2.66 1.05 9.26
N LEU A 289 1.78 0.92 8.29
CA LEU A 289 0.39 0.52 8.52
C LEU A 289 0.34 -1.01 8.58
N VAL A 290 -0.10 -1.58 9.69
CA VAL A 290 -0.01 -3.03 9.96
C VAL A 290 -1.38 -3.59 10.29
N GLY A 291 -1.77 -4.64 9.57
CA GLY A 291 -3.01 -5.37 9.78
C GLY A 291 -3.08 -5.97 11.20
N GLU A 292 -4.26 -5.98 11.79
CA GLU A 292 -4.50 -6.49 13.14
C GLU A 292 -5.66 -7.48 13.15
N TYR A 293 -5.37 -8.70 13.57
CA TYR A 293 -6.39 -9.70 13.89
C TYR A 293 -6.74 -9.66 15.40
N PRO A 294 -7.91 -10.16 15.80
CA PRO A 294 -8.17 -10.43 17.22
C PRO A 294 -7.12 -11.38 17.79
N ASP A 295 -6.91 -11.29 19.10
CA ASP A 295 -5.88 -12.05 19.81
C ASP A 295 -5.93 -13.57 19.47
N GLY A 296 -4.80 -14.11 19.02
CA GLY A 296 -4.63 -15.53 18.70
C GLY A 296 -5.37 -16.02 17.45
N ILE A 297 -5.94 -15.12 16.65
CA ILE A 297 -6.66 -15.46 15.42
C ILE A 297 -5.74 -15.38 14.20
N SER A 298 -5.85 -16.38 13.32
CA SER A 298 -5.13 -16.45 12.04
C SER A 298 -3.63 -16.15 12.18
N ASP A 299 -3.11 -15.28 11.34
CA ASP A 299 -1.70 -14.89 11.32
C ASP A 299 -1.37 -13.72 12.25
N GLY A 300 -2.34 -13.26 13.07
CA GLY A 300 -2.13 -12.14 14.00
C GLY A 300 -0.85 -12.24 14.83
N PRO A 301 -0.54 -13.40 15.46
CA PRO A 301 0.73 -13.58 16.18
C PRO A 301 1.97 -13.40 15.32
N GLN A 302 1.97 -13.93 14.08
CA GLN A 302 3.12 -13.79 13.18
C GLN A 302 3.25 -12.37 12.63
N ILE A 303 2.13 -11.71 12.31
CA ILE A 303 2.13 -10.29 11.89
C ILE A 303 2.71 -9.41 13.00
N ASN A 304 2.34 -9.66 14.27
CA ASN A 304 2.91 -8.94 15.40
C ASN A 304 4.42 -9.20 15.54
N ALA A 305 4.86 -10.46 15.41
CA ALA A 305 6.27 -10.81 15.46
C ALA A 305 7.07 -10.14 14.32
N ASN A 306 6.54 -10.11 13.10
CA ASN A 306 7.15 -9.43 11.95
C ASN A 306 7.25 -7.91 12.18
N MET A 307 6.19 -7.28 12.67
CA MET A 307 6.20 -5.86 13.05
C MET A 307 7.26 -5.58 14.12
N ASP A 308 7.27 -6.36 15.20
CA ASP A 308 8.22 -6.21 16.31
C ASP A 308 9.67 -6.44 15.82
N TYR A 309 9.89 -7.38 14.90
CA TYR A 309 11.19 -7.62 14.28
C TYR A 309 11.67 -6.39 13.51
N VAL A 310 10.83 -5.78 12.67
CA VAL A 310 11.20 -4.57 11.92
C VAL A 310 11.48 -3.41 12.87
N VAL A 311 10.57 -3.10 13.79
CA VAL A 311 10.67 -1.93 14.68
C VAL A 311 11.84 -2.05 15.66
N SER A 312 12.17 -3.27 16.12
CA SER A 312 13.23 -3.48 17.11
C SER A 312 14.63 -3.56 16.52
N ASN A 313 14.76 -3.94 15.24
CA ASN A 313 16.08 -4.23 14.65
C ASN A 313 16.50 -3.22 13.58
N PHE A 314 15.56 -2.45 13.03
CA PHE A 314 15.86 -1.53 11.95
C PHE A 314 15.38 -0.11 12.27
N MET A 315 16.14 0.85 11.78
CA MET A 315 15.79 2.27 11.87
C MET A 315 15.30 2.76 10.50
N ASN A 316 14.42 3.75 10.51
CA ASN A 316 14.02 4.44 9.28
C ASN A 316 15.20 5.25 8.70
N LYS A 317 15.00 5.93 7.59
CA LYS A 317 16.06 6.70 6.92
C LYS A 317 16.66 7.83 7.78
N TRP A 318 16.00 8.25 8.84
CA TRP A 318 16.49 9.30 9.77
C TRP A 318 17.18 8.74 11.01
N GLY A 319 17.33 7.41 11.11
CA GLY A 319 17.95 6.75 12.25
C GLY A 319 17.03 6.64 13.46
N GLU A 320 15.72 6.71 13.26
CA GLU A 320 14.67 6.54 14.27
C GLU A 320 13.93 5.22 14.08
N PRO A 321 13.33 4.64 15.12
CA PRO A 321 12.45 3.48 14.98
C PRO A 321 11.28 3.77 14.05
N TYR A 322 10.82 2.76 13.29
CA TYR A 322 9.58 2.88 12.52
C TYR A 322 8.38 3.11 13.45
N LYS A 323 7.50 4.01 13.07
CA LYS A 323 6.17 4.20 13.67
C LYS A 323 5.21 3.14 13.14
N THR A 324 4.27 2.72 13.97
CA THR A 324 3.25 1.73 13.55
C THR A 324 1.85 2.26 13.77
N ILE A 325 1.00 2.04 12.77
CA ILE A 325 -0.44 2.27 12.84
C ILE A 325 -1.12 0.91 12.66
N ARG A 326 -2.00 0.53 13.59
CA ARG A 326 -2.75 -0.73 13.50
C ARG A 326 -4.07 -0.51 12.79
N ILE A 327 -4.41 -1.44 11.87
CA ILE A 327 -5.68 -1.41 11.15
C ILE A 327 -6.38 -2.78 11.28
N PRO A 328 -7.61 -2.84 11.83
CA PRO A 328 -8.31 -4.10 12.05
C PRO A 328 -8.62 -4.80 10.72
N MET A 329 -8.28 -6.07 10.61
CA MET A 329 -8.67 -6.93 9.49
C MET A 329 -10.05 -7.55 9.76
N PRO A 330 -11.01 -7.50 8.81
CA PRO A 330 -12.35 -8.02 9.05
C PRO A 330 -12.45 -9.53 8.74
N PRO A 331 -13.36 -10.25 9.40
CA PRO A 331 -13.70 -11.63 9.04
C PRO A 331 -14.48 -11.67 7.71
N SER A 332 -14.76 -12.87 7.20
CA SER A 332 -15.71 -13.07 6.10
C SER A 332 -17.14 -12.68 6.49
N VAL A 333 -18.05 -12.62 5.51
CA VAL A 333 -19.50 -12.42 5.75
C VAL A 333 -20.05 -13.45 6.74
N ALA A 334 -19.55 -14.69 6.71
CA ALA A 334 -19.93 -15.76 7.63
C ALA A 334 -19.25 -15.68 9.00
N GLY A 335 -18.40 -14.67 9.24
CA GLY A 335 -17.63 -14.54 10.48
C GLY A 335 -16.37 -15.41 10.53
N ASN A 336 -15.98 -16.03 9.41
CA ASN A 336 -14.82 -16.92 9.34
C ASN A 336 -13.54 -16.12 9.09
N TRP A 337 -12.44 -16.66 9.59
CA TRP A 337 -11.07 -16.19 9.42
C TRP A 337 -10.25 -17.16 8.56
N PRO A 338 -9.06 -16.78 8.06
CA PRO A 338 -8.18 -17.72 7.37
C PRO A 338 -7.88 -19.01 8.15
N SER A 339 -7.78 -18.93 9.48
CA SER A 339 -7.58 -20.08 10.36
C SER A 339 -8.85 -20.83 10.76
N SER A 340 -10.03 -20.42 10.30
CA SER A 340 -11.31 -21.07 10.62
C SER A 340 -11.49 -22.39 9.89
N ASN A 341 -12.48 -23.18 10.34
CA ASN A 341 -12.93 -24.38 9.61
C ASN A 341 -14.45 -24.27 9.30
N PRO A 342 -14.85 -24.03 8.03
CA PRO A 342 -13.98 -23.84 6.85
C PRO A 342 -13.19 -22.54 6.90
N PRO A 343 -12.00 -22.49 6.25
CA PRO A 343 -11.20 -21.28 6.15
C PRO A 343 -11.87 -20.23 5.26
N SER A 344 -11.49 -18.97 5.42
CA SER A 344 -11.87 -17.89 4.51
C SER A 344 -10.65 -17.21 3.92
N SER A 345 -10.82 -16.54 2.78
CA SER A 345 -9.76 -15.72 2.19
C SER A 345 -9.44 -14.53 3.09
N TYR A 346 -8.19 -14.09 3.02
CA TYR A 346 -7.72 -12.86 3.67
C TYR A 346 -8.54 -11.65 3.22
N ARG A 347 -9.01 -10.87 4.18
CA ARG A 347 -9.53 -9.53 3.95
C ARG A 347 -8.61 -8.55 4.61
N THR A 348 -8.19 -7.54 3.87
CA THR A 348 -7.15 -6.63 4.33
C THR A 348 -7.41 -5.22 3.84
N TYR A 349 -7.09 -4.23 4.68
CA TYR A 349 -7.13 -2.82 4.31
C TYR A 349 -5.73 -2.25 4.00
N THR A 350 -4.67 -3.06 4.14
CA THR A 350 -3.29 -2.68 3.76
C THR A 350 -3.02 -2.86 2.27
N ASN A 351 -3.81 -3.71 1.58
CA ASN A 351 -3.70 -3.95 0.14
C ASN A 351 -4.29 -2.78 -0.68
N ALA A 352 -3.74 -1.60 -0.45
CA ALA A 352 -4.15 -0.32 -1.01
C ALA A 352 -3.07 0.24 -1.94
N VAL A 353 -3.44 1.07 -2.92
CA VAL A 353 -2.52 1.70 -3.86
C VAL A 353 -2.57 3.23 -3.74
N PHE A 354 -1.40 3.87 -3.76
CA PHE A 354 -1.29 5.31 -3.90
C PHE A 354 -1.45 5.72 -5.37
N VAL A 355 -2.24 6.76 -5.60
CA VAL A 355 -2.43 7.39 -6.91
C VAL A 355 -2.32 8.90 -6.73
N ASN A 356 -1.12 9.43 -6.68
CA ASN A 356 -0.82 10.84 -6.39
C ASN A 356 -1.49 11.31 -5.07
N LYS A 357 -2.49 12.18 -5.13
CA LYS A 357 -3.20 12.72 -3.95
C LYS A 357 -4.34 11.82 -3.44
N MET A 358 -4.38 10.56 -3.89
CA MET A 358 -5.44 9.60 -3.59
C MET A 358 -4.84 8.28 -3.10
N VAL A 359 -5.59 7.58 -2.24
CA VAL A 359 -5.38 6.18 -1.91
C VAL A 359 -6.64 5.40 -2.25
N ILE A 360 -6.50 4.34 -3.04
CA ILE A 360 -7.60 3.41 -3.35
C ILE A 360 -7.37 2.14 -2.54
N LEU A 361 -8.35 1.76 -1.72
CA LEU A 361 -8.25 0.59 -0.84
C LEU A 361 -9.46 -0.34 -0.96
N PRO A 362 -9.28 -1.64 -0.68
CA PRO A 362 -10.38 -2.58 -0.62
C PRO A 362 -11.28 -2.27 0.59
N ILE A 363 -12.58 -2.37 0.40
CA ILE A 363 -13.58 -2.38 1.47
C ILE A 363 -14.44 -3.62 1.34
N TYR A 364 -15.22 -3.95 2.37
CA TYR A 364 -15.96 -5.21 2.47
C TYR A 364 -17.35 -5.03 3.11
N ARG A 365 -17.44 -4.36 4.27
CA ARG A 365 -18.68 -4.16 5.02
C ARG A 365 -18.60 -2.91 5.88
N GLU A 366 -19.63 -2.09 5.83
CA GLU A 366 -19.71 -0.77 6.48
C GLU A 366 -19.28 -0.78 7.95
N GLN A 367 -19.66 -1.82 8.72
CA GLN A 367 -19.33 -1.91 10.14
C GLN A 367 -17.82 -1.98 10.47
N TYR A 368 -17.00 -2.47 9.52
CA TYR A 368 -15.53 -2.53 9.64
C TYR A 368 -14.87 -1.44 8.81
N ASP A 369 -15.41 -1.17 7.61
CA ASP A 369 -14.87 -0.23 6.64
C ASP A 369 -14.81 1.20 7.21
N THR A 370 -15.82 1.62 7.98
CA THR A 370 -15.85 2.93 8.64
C THR A 370 -14.61 3.17 9.50
N THR A 371 -14.19 2.15 10.26
CA THR A 371 -12.98 2.24 11.09
C THR A 371 -11.72 2.30 10.21
N ALA A 372 -11.63 1.46 9.19
CA ALA A 372 -10.47 1.42 8.31
C ALA A 372 -10.31 2.72 7.52
N LEU A 373 -11.38 3.24 6.94
CA LEU A 373 -11.38 4.51 6.21
C LEU A 373 -10.94 5.67 7.11
N ARG A 374 -11.43 5.72 8.36
CA ARG A 374 -11.02 6.73 9.34
C ARG A 374 -9.52 6.62 9.66
N ILE A 375 -8.99 5.41 9.88
CA ILE A 375 -7.55 5.21 10.13
C ILE A 375 -6.70 5.73 8.97
N TRP A 376 -7.09 5.42 7.73
CA TRP A 376 -6.40 5.94 6.54
C TRP A 376 -6.49 7.47 6.44
N GLN A 377 -7.64 8.08 6.74
CA GLN A 377 -7.84 9.54 6.73
C GLN A 377 -7.01 10.24 7.81
N GLU A 378 -6.90 9.62 9.00
CA GLU A 378 -6.08 10.15 10.11
C GLU A 378 -4.58 9.98 9.83
N ALA A 379 -4.17 8.86 9.20
CA ALA A 379 -2.79 8.60 8.83
C ALA A 379 -2.30 9.52 7.70
N LEU A 380 -3.19 9.85 6.75
CA LEU A 380 -2.87 10.64 5.56
C LEU A 380 -3.86 11.83 5.40
N PRO A 381 -3.73 12.86 6.25
CA PRO A 381 -4.59 14.05 6.15
C PRO A 381 -4.55 14.67 4.76
N GLY A 382 -5.73 15.03 4.23
CA GLY A 382 -5.89 15.68 2.94
C GLY A 382 -5.86 14.75 1.72
N TYR A 383 -5.43 13.50 1.87
CA TYR A 383 -5.54 12.53 0.79
C TYR A 383 -7.01 12.14 0.55
N GLN A 384 -7.37 11.94 -0.71
CA GLN A 384 -8.66 11.36 -1.07
C GLN A 384 -8.61 9.85 -0.82
N ILE A 385 -9.39 9.36 0.12
CA ILE A 385 -9.46 7.93 0.44
C ILE A 385 -10.68 7.33 -0.27
N VAL A 386 -10.45 6.39 -1.19
CA VAL A 386 -11.48 5.75 -2.03
C VAL A 386 -11.57 4.27 -1.71
N GLY A 387 -12.71 3.84 -1.17
CA GLY A 387 -12.99 2.42 -0.94
C GLY A 387 -13.66 1.77 -2.15
N ILE A 388 -13.18 0.59 -2.56
CA ILE A 388 -13.82 -0.24 -3.59
C ILE A 388 -14.11 -1.61 -2.99
N ASP A 389 -15.37 -2.06 -3.12
CA ASP A 389 -15.80 -3.34 -2.55
C ASP A 389 -15.16 -4.52 -3.31
N CYS A 390 -14.53 -5.42 -2.56
CA CYS A 390 -13.73 -6.53 -3.07
C CYS A 390 -14.31 -7.92 -2.72
N ASP A 391 -15.45 -8.03 -2.02
CA ASP A 391 -16.05 -9.32 -1.68
C ASP A 391 -17.55 -9.46 -2.08
N ASN A 392 -18.08 -8.52 -2.85
CA ASN A 392 -19.42 -8.59 -3.39
C ASN A 392 -19.48 -9.33 -4.73
N GLN A 393 -20.62 -10.01 -4.96
CA GLN A 393 -20.92 -10.63 -6.27
C GLN A 393 -21.34 -9.56 -7.30
N PRO A 394 -20.98 -9.73 -8.59
CA PRO A 394 -20.27 -10.87 -9.19
C PRO A 394 -18.74 -10.82 -9.02
N ASP A 395 -18.16 -9.71 -8.65
CA ASP A 395 -16.72 -9.46 -8.67
C ASP A 395 -16.10 -9.64 -7.27
N ASN A 396 -16.15 -10.85 -6.74
CA ASN A 396 -15.53 -11.21 -5.45
C ASN A 396 -14.05 -11.55 -5.64
N ILE A 397 -13.20 -10.54 -5.81
CA ILE A 397 -11.77 -10.75 -6.07
C ILE A 397 -11.02 -11.30 -4.85
N ILE A 398 -11.45 -10.96 -3.63
CA ILE A 398 -10.76 -11.43 -2.43
C ILE A 398 -10.79 -12.96 -2.29
N SER A 399 -11.77 -13.63 -2.91
CA SER A 399 -11.82 -15.08 -2.97
C SER A 399 -10.70 -15.71 -3.82
N ALA A 400 -10.07 -14.91 -4.68
CA ALA A 400 -8.92 -15.29 -5.49
C ALA A 400 -7.57 -14.88 -4.85
N SER A 401 -7.59 -14.53 -3.55
CA SER A 401 -6.42 -14.24 -2.72
C SER A 401 -5.70 -12.93 -3.03
N GLY A 402 -6.41 -11.91 -3.52
CA GLY A 402 -5.87 -10.58 -3.75
C GLY A 402 -6.94 -9.50 -3.72
N ALA A 403 -6.53 -8.23 -3.75
CA ALA A 403 -7.43 -7.07 -3.74
C ALA A 403 -6.88 -5.94 -4.63
N ILE A 404 -7.08 -4.68 -4.26
CA ILE A 404 -6.82 -3.49 -5.09
C ILE A 404 -5.34 -3.34 -5.46
N HIS A 405 -4.41 -3.49 -4.50
CA HIS A 405 -2.98 -3.37 -4.77
C HIS A 405 -2.49 -4.44 -5.74
N CYS A 406 -2.96 -5.67 -5.57
CA CYS A 406 -2.56 -6.83 -6.36
C CYS A 406 -2.86 -6.70 -7.87
N ILE A 407 -3.87 -5.91 -8.24
CA ILE A 407 -4.33 -5.75 -9.63
C ILE A 407 -3.93 -4.40 -10.23
N THR A 408 -3.09 -3.64 -9.54
CA THR A 408 -2.63 -2.31 -9.96
C THR A 408 -1.12 -2.19 -9.85
N HIS A 409 -0.48 -1.46 -10.75
CA HIS A 409 0.93 -1.16 -10.67
C HIS A 409 1.19 0.30 -11.04
N SER A 410 2.09 0.98 -10.32
CA SER A 410 2.36 2.40 -10.49
C SER A 410 3.69 2.61 -11.22
N VAL A 411 3.76 3.60 -12.11
CA VAL A 411 5.00 4.02 -12.76
C VAL A 411 5.25 5.49 -12.44
N GLY A 412 6.41 5.80 -11.91
CA GLY A 412 6.83 7.14 -11.53
C GLY A 412 6.97 8.10 -12.72
N VAL A 413 7.07 9.39 -12.45
CA VAL A 413 7.26 10.42 -13.47
C VAL A 413 8.69 10.40 -14.01
N GLN A 414 8.90 10.74 -15.30
CA GLN A 414 10.23 10.80 -15.92
C GLN A 414 11.10 11.96 -15.42
N ASN A 415 10.53 12.89 -14.70
CA ASN A 415 11.23 14.06 -14.17
C ASN A 415 10.84 14.28 -12.70
N PRO A 416 11.28 13.40 -11.78
CA PRO A 416 10.87 13.44 -10.39
C PRO A 416 11.47 14.62 -9.65
N MET A 417 10.72 15.13 -8.67
CA MET A 417 11.27 15.93 -7.60
C MET A 417 11.18 15.13 -6.31
N LEU A 418 12.32 14.80 -5.72
CA LEU A 418 12.37 14.07 -4.47
C LEU A 418 12.36 15.06 -3.31
N ILE A 419 11.30 15.05 -2.52
CA ILE A 419 11.21 15.82 -1.28
C ILE A 419 11.00 14.85 -0.13
N SER A 420 11.84 14.93 0.89
CA SER A 420 11.75 14.14 2.10
C SER A 420 11.97 15.01 3.33
N HIS A 421 11.14 14.83 4.34
CA HIS A 421 11.17 15.61 5.57
C HIS A 421 10.81 14.70 6.75
N ASN A 422 11.64 14.77 7.82
CA ASN A 422 11.30 14.14 9.10
C ASN A 422 10.29 15.01 9.84
N PRO A 423 9.02 14.61 9.98
CA PRO A 423 7.99 15.42 10.60
C PRO A 423 8.34 15.81 12.04
N LEU A 424 8.12 17.09 12.37
CA LEU A 424 8.35 17.61 13.71
C LEU A 424 7.51 16.84 14.73
N GLN A 425 8.15 16.52 15.84
CA GLN A 425 7.49 15.88 16.97
C GLN A 425 6.88 16.94 17.89
N ASP A 426 5.93 16.52 18.70
CA ASP A 426 5.37 17.34 19.78
C ASP A 426 6.47 17.91 20.67
N THR A 427 6.27 19.13 21.19
CA THR A 427 7.34 19.85 21.87
C THR A 427 6.84 20.69 23.03
N ASP A 428 7.69 20.86 24.04
CA ASP A 428 7.50 21.80 25.14
C ASP A 428 8.13 23.18 24.88
N ASN A 429 8.80 23.33 23.75
CA ASN A 429 9.45 24.58 23.38
C ASN A 429 8.43 25.65 22.97
N THR A 430 8.25 26.66 23.80
CA THR A 430 7.39 27.83 23.55
C THR A 430 8.15 29.12 23.23
N THR A 431 9.48 29.08 23.19
CA THR A 431 10.33 30.28 23.18
C THR A 431 11.21 30.43 21.96
N THR A 432 11.63 29.32 21.34
CA THR A 432 12.49 29.36 20.15
C THR A 432 11.74 28.84 18.93
N PRO A 433 12.04 29.36 17.73
CA PRO A 433 11.42 28.85 16.49
C PRO A 433 11.70 27.37 16.28
N TYR A 434 10.79 26.69 15.55
CA TYR A 434 10.91 25.29 15.18
C TYR A 434 11.57 25.18 13.82
N SER A 435 12.71 24.50 13.76
CA SER A 435 13.43 24.26 12.50
C SER A 435 12.74 23.15 11.71
N VAL A 436 12.41 23.44 10.47
CA VAL A 436 11.90 22.49 9.48
C VAL A 436 12.96 22.31 8.42
N VAL A 437 13.56 21.12 8.36
CA VAL A 437 14.56 20.76 7.36
C VAL A 437 13.95 19.78 6.38
N ALA A 438 14.02 20.06 5.09
CA ALA A 438 13.57 19.19 4.03
C ALA A 438 14.69 18.92 3.02
N TYR A 439 14.92 17.65 2.71
CA TYR A 439 15.72 17.27 1.56
C TYR A 439 14.90 17.52 0.29
N MET A 440 15.44 18.23 -0.68
CA MET A 440 14.80 18.53 -1.96
C MET A 440 15.79 18.32 -3.09
N ASN A 441 15.54 17.38 -3.97
CA ASN A 441 16.42 17.09 -5.10
C ASN A 441 15.64 17.02 -6.41
N HIS A 442 16.21 17.55 -7.48
CA HIS A 442 15.71 17.51 -8.85
C HIS A 442 16.88 17.56 -9.80
N ARG A 443 16.84 16.85 -10.93
CA ARG A 443 17.94 16.76 -11.90
C ARG A 443 18.48 18.12 -12.38
N ASP A 444 17.62 19.11 -12.51
CA ASP A 444 17.99 20.48 -12.94
C ASP A 444 18.26 21.43 -11.76
N GLY A 445 18.23 20.92 -10.54
CA GLY A 445 18.39 21.70 -9.31
C GLY A 445 17.11 22.36 -8.81
N ILE A 446 17.14 22.79 -7.54
CA ILE A 446 16.03 23.46 -6.84
C ILE A 446 16.25 24.97 -6.86
N ALA A 447 15.27 25.71 -7.35
CA ALA A 447 15.27 27.18 -7.38
C ALA A 447 14.78 27.78 -6.06
N ALA A 448 13.77 27.17 -5.41
CA ALA A 448 13.21 27.64 -4.16
C ALA A 448 12.64 26.51 -3.31
N GLY A 449 12.81 26.62 -2.00
CA GLY A 449 12.09 25.85 -1.00
C GLY A 449 11.16 26.78 -0.22
N ARG A 450 9.96 26.34 0.09
CA ARG A 450 8.95 27.10 0.85
C ARG A 450 8.34 26.25 1.94
N LEU A 451 8.11 26.85 3.08
CA LEU A 451 7.43 26.27 4.24
C LEU A 451 6.14 27.02 4.47
N PHE A 452 5.05 26.29 4.54
CA PHE A 452 3.72 26.83 4.82
C PHE A 452 3.23 26.30 6.16
N TRP A 453 2.75 27.18 7.05
CA TRP A 453 2.29 26.77 8.37
C TRP A 453 1.08 27.57 8.84
N LYS A 454 0.27 26.98 9.72
CA LYS A 454 -0.90 27.60 10.36
C LYS A 454 -1.19 26.95 11.73
N THR A 455 -2.03 27.60 12.54
CA THR A 455 -2.44 27.10 13.87
C THR A 455 -3.94 26.77 13.95
N SER A 456 -4.64 26.83 12.82
CA SER A 456 -6.04 26.47 12.70
C SER A 456 -6.31 25.82 11.36
N LEU A 457 -7.11 24.76 11.33
CA LEU A 457 -7.45 24.06 10.08
C LEU A 457 -8.16 24.96 9.06
N THR A 458 -8.94 25.93 9.53
CA THR A 458 -9.68 26.89 8.68
C THR A 458 -8.89 28.16 8.39
N GLY A 459 -7.71 28.33 9.01
CA GLY A 459 -6.84 29.50 8.83
C GLY A 459 -6.07 29.47 7.51
N ALA A 460 -5.68 30.65 7.04
CA ALA A 460 -4.73 30.77 5.94
C ALA A 460 -3.33 30.32 6.38
N TYR A 461 -2.57 29.75 5.47
CA TYR A 461 -1.18 29.42 5.70
C TYR A 461 -0.31 30.68 5.69
N ASN A 462 0.64 30.73 6.62
CA ASN A 462 1.76 31.67 6.60
C ASN A 462 2.87 31.05 5.76
N LEU A 463 3.51 31.85 4.92
CA LEU A 463 4.63 31.45 4.08
C LEU A 463 5.96 31.84 4.74
N VAL A 464 6.93 30.93 4.68
CA VAL A 464 8.33 31.17 5.04
C VAL A 464 9.20 30.66 3.89
N ASP A 465 10.06 31.50 3.35
CA ASP A 465 11.06 31.06 2.38
C ASP A 465 12.13 30.24 3.12
N MET A 466 12.45 29.08 2.60
CA MET A 466 13.50 28.21 3.11
C MET A 466 14.85 28.58 2.49
N THR A 467 15.91 28.36 3.23
CA THR A 467 17.29 28.61 2.79
C THR A 467 18.01 27.28 2.57
N SER A 468 18.75 27.17 1.48
CA SER A 468 19.61 25.99 1.25
C SER A 468 20.74 25.98 2.28
N VAL A 469 20.86 24.85 2.98
CA VAL A 469 21.91 24.61 3.99
C VAL A 469 22.94 23.57 3.52
N GLY A 470 22.92 23.22 2.23
CA GLY A 470 23.86 22.29 1.59
C GLY A 470 23.33 20.86 1.51
N SER A 471 23.96 20.04 0.66
CA SER A 471 23.59 18.63 0.44
C SER A 471 22.11 18.43 0.15
N ASN A 472 21.54 19.28 -0.70
CA ASN A 472 20.11 19.30 -1.06
C ASN A 472 19.15 19.54 0.12
N ASN A 473 19.63 19.94 1.30
CA ASN A 473 18.77 20.29 2.43
C ASN A 473 18.41 21.78 2.41
N TRP A 474 17.15 22.04 2.72
CA TRP A 474 16.55 23.36 2.83
C TRP A 474 15.94 23.51 4.21
N GLU A 475 16.19 24.65 4.86
CA GLU A 475 15.74 24.94 6.22
C GLU A 475 14.86 26.18 6.27
N GLY A 476 13.74 26.08 6.98
CA GLY A 476 12.84 27.18 7.31
C GLY A 476 12.40 27.09 8.76
N PHE A 477 11.92 28.20 9.33
CA PHE A 477 11.58 28.27 10.75
C PHE A 477 10.12 28.68 10.96
N ILE A 478 9.37 27.83 11.67
CA ILE A 478 8.06 28.20 12.19
C ILE A 478 8.30 29.01 13.48
N PRO A 479 7.78 30.25 13.64
CA PRO A 479 7.91 31.00 14.88
C PRO A 479 7.38 30.24 16.09
N ALA A 480 8.02 30.43 17.25
CA ALA A 480 7.57 29.83 18.50
C ALA A 480 6.08 30.11 18.75
N GLN A 481 5.37 29.11 19.22
CA GLN A 481 3.93 29.18 19.48
C GLN A 481 3.64 29.04 20.98
N PRO A 482 2.53 29.61 21.46
CA PRO A 482 2.10 29.43 22.84
C PRO A 482 1.77 27.98 23.16
N ALA A 483 1.87 27.62 24.42
CA ALA A 483 1.38 26.35 24.95
C ALA A 483 -0.09 26.09 24.57
N GLY A 484 -0.41 24.85 24.25
CA GLY A 484 -1.73 24.41 23.81
C GLY A 484 -2.04 24.67 22.34
N THR A 485 -1.03 25.11 21.55
CA THR A 485 -1.19 25.31 20.11
C THR A 485 -0.87 24.03 19.36
N ARG A 486 -1.75 23.62 18.42
CA ARG A 486 -1.40 22.67 17.36
C ARG A 486 -0.98 23.41 16.12
N VAL A 487 0.18 23.05 15.56
CA VAL A 487 0.73 23.61 14.33
C VAL A 487 0.52 22.63 13.20
N TYR A 488 0.04 23.11 12.06
CA TYR A 488 -0.13 22.38 10.81
C TYR A 488 0.81 22.98 9.79
N TYR A 489 1.53 22.16 9.03
CA TYR A 489 2.50 22.67 8.06
C TYR A 489 2.74 21.68 6.92
N TYR A 490 3.26 22.21 5.81
CA TYR A 490 3.77 21.44 4.68
C TYR A 490 4.94 22.17 4.04
N VAL A 491 5.71 21.47 3.21
CA VAL A 491 6.81 22.04 2.44
C VAL A 491 6.53 21.97 0.94
N GLU A 492 7.13 22.89 0.20
CA GLU A 492 7.04 22.99 -1.26
C GLU A 492 8.43 23.22 -1.83
N GLY A 493 8.79 22.45 -2.86
CA GLY A 493 9.98 22.66 -3.67
C GLY A 493 9.59 23.18 -5.06
N GLU A 494 10.38 24.10 -5.59
CA GLU A 494 10.31 24.57 -6.97
C GLU A 494 11.65 24.31 -7.66
N ALA A 495 11.64 23.52 -8.71
CA ALA A 495 12.80 23.27 -9.54
C ALA A 495 13.12 24.48 -10.43
N THR A 496 14.36 24.57 -10.92
CA THR A 496 14.78 25.62 -11.87
C THR A 496 14.00 25.60 -13.20
N THR A 497 13.38 24.47 -13.52
CA THR A 497 12.48 24.29 -14.68
C THR A 497 11.07 24.83 -14.44
N GLY A 498 10.75 25.24 -13.21
CA GLY A 498 9.41 25.68 -12.81
C GLY A 498 8.50 24.54 -12.33
N LYS A 499 8.97 23.27 -12.28
CA LYS A 499 8.21 22.17 -11.66
C LYS A 499 8.07 22.46 -10.16
N VAL A 500 6.84 22.35 -9.64
CA VAL A 500 6.52 22.53 -8.22
C VAL A 500 5.98 21.21 -7.66
N LEU A 501 6.47 20.80 -6.51
CA LEU A 501 5.96 19.65 -5.75
C LEU A 501 5.81 20.02 -4.28
N GLN A 502 4.77 19.51 -3.66
CA GLN A 502 4.45 19.67 -2.24
C GLN A 502 4.59 18.35 -1.50
N ARG A 503 4.96 18.41 -0.21
CA ARG A 503 4.94 17.27 0.70
C ARG A 503 4.31 17.66 2.04
N PRO A 504 3.31 16.90 2.56
CA PRO A 504 2.68 15.73 1.91
C PRO A 504 2.13 16.07 0.53
N MET A 505 2.07 15.09 -0.37
CA MET A 505 1.66 15.36 -1.76
C MET A 505 0.25 15.96 -1.87
N ALA A 506 -0.64 15.61 -0.95
CA ALA A 506 -2.01 16.15 -0.91
C ALA A 506 -2.10 17.60 -0.42
N ALA A 507 -0.97 18.26 -0.08
CA ALA A 507 -1.00 19.67 0.32
C ALA A 507 -1.65 20.56 -0.77
N PRO A 508 -2.31 21.67 -0.37
CA PRO A 508 -2.41 22.25 0.98
C PRO A 508 -3.45 21.61 1.91
N ASP A 509 -4.26 20.66 1.40
CA ASP A 509 -5.23 19.91 2.22
C ASP A 509 -4.52 18.86 3.09
N GLY A 510 -3.41 18.30 2.59
CA GLY A 510 -2.48 17.46 3.32
C GLY A 510 -1.48 18.28 4.13
N TYR A 511 -1.15 17.80 5.31
CA TYR A 511 -0.23 18.49 6.22
C TYR A 511 0.39 17.52 7.22
N TRP A 512 1.54 17.88 7.77
CA TRP A 512 2.03 17.36 9.05
C TRP A 512 1.58 18.27 10.19
N SER A 513 1.51 17.73 11.40
CA SER A 513 1.17 18.53 12.57
C SER A 513 1.94 18.09 13.82
N PHE A 514 2.14 19.04 14.73
CA PHE A 514 2.69 18.77 16.05
C PHE A 514 2.01 19.67 17.10
N ASP A 515 2.02 19.21 18.33
CA ASP A 515 1.45 19.93 19.46
C ASP A 515 2.57 20.65 20.26
N VAL A 516 2.28 21.89 20.68
CA VAL A 516 3.14 22.66 21.57
C VAL A 516 2.53 22.61 22.96
N PHE A 517 3.14 21.85 23.87
CA PHE A 517 2.57 21.60 25.18
C PHE A 517 2.86 22.69 26.22
N GLY A 518 3.98 23.33 26.19
CA GLY A 518 4.36 24.40 27.12
C GLY A 518 4.66 23.99 28.56
N GLY A 519 5.84 24.18 28.91
CA GLY A 519 6.69 23.84 29.98
C GLY A 519 6.16 23.58 31.39
N ASN A 520 6.30 22.35 31.83
CA ASN A 520 7.24 22.03 32.90
C ASN A 520 8.14 20.93 32.35
N VAL A 521 9.43 21.15 32.39
CA VAL A 521 10.46 20.23 31.87
C VAL A 521 10.17 18.80 32.31
N ILE A 522 9.76 17.96 31.36
CA ILE A 522 9.59 16.53 31.60
C ILE A 522 10.99 15.91 31.56
N ASN A 523 11.42 15.39 32.67
CA ASN A 523 12.59 14.52 32.69
C ASN A 523 12.14 13.13 32.19
N GLU A 524 12.21 12.88 30.88
CA GLU A 524 11.82 11.61 30.23
C GLU A 524 12.50 10.38 30.85
N GLU A 525 13.57 10.58 31.62
CA GLU A 525 14.29 9.49 32.27
C GLU A 525 13.48 8.82 33.41
N ALA A 526 12.43 9.44 33.93
CA ALA A 526 11.77 8.96 35.14
C ALA A 526 10.46 8.21 34.87
N PHE A 527 9.80 8.43 33.72
CA PHE A 527 8.45 7.92 33.46
C PHE A 527 8.08 7.93 31.97
N THR A 528 7.38 6.89 31.49
CA THR A 528 6.75 6.87 30.17
C THR A 528 5.36 6.24 30.24
N PHE A 529 4.40 6.71 29.43
CA PHE A 529 3.18 5.97 29.14
C PHE A 529 3.52 4.83 28.18
N SER A 530 2.88 3.67 28.41
CA SER A 530 2.97 2.54 27.51
C SER A 530 1.78 2.54 26.56
N ARG A 531 0.55 2.47 27.10
CA ARG A 531 -0.68 2.45 26.28
C ARG A 531 -1.93 2.67 27.13
N ILE A 532 -3.07 2.98 26.44
CA ILE A 532 -4.42 2.91 26.99
C ILE A 532 -5.21 1.85 26.23
N PHE A 533 -5.86 0.93 26.95
CA PHE A 533 -6.67 -0.11 26.32
C PHE A 533 -7.86 -0.53 27.17
N PRO A 534 -9.03 -0.88 26.54
CA PRO A 534 -9.30 -0.68 25.13
C PRO A 534 -9.34 0.81 24.77
N ASN A 535 -8.94 1.12 23.54
CA ASN A 535 -9.10 2.45 22.95
C ASN A 535 -9.61 2.25 21.51
N PRO A 536 -10.84 2.64 21.16
CA PRO A 536 -11.76 3.45 21.97
C PRO A 536 -12.30 2.76 23.23
N ALA A 537 -12.39 3.54 24.30
CA ALA A 537 -12.88 3.14 25.61
C ALA A 537 -14.42 3.17 25.67
N SER A 538 -15.03 2.18 26.32
CA SER A 538 -16.50 2.16 26.54
C SER A 538 -16.89 1.78 27.96
N GLU A 539 -16.04 1.02 28.64
CA GLU A 539 -16.25 0.53 30.00
C GLU A 539 -14.96 0.62 30.81
N ILE A 540 -14.55 -0.46 31.48
CA ILE A 540 -13.30 -0.50 32.23
C ILE A 540 -12.15 -0.40 31.25
N THR A 541 -11.34 0.64 31.43
CA THR A 541 -10.19 0.96 30.60
C THR A 541 -8.94 0.99 31.46
N CYS A 542 -7.84 0.49 30.95
CA CYS A 542 -6.55 0.45 31.61
C CYS A 542 -5.59 1.45 30.95
N VAL A 543 -4.87 2.21 31.76
CA VAL A 543 -3.68 2.92 31.33
C VAL A 543 -2.44 2.27 31.93
N GLU A 544 -1.48 1.90 31.08
CA GLU A 544 -0.20 1.32 31.48
C GLU A 544 0.89 2.38 31.51
N PHE A 545 1.75 2.27 32.51
CA PHE A 545 2.86 3.18 32.76
C PHE A 545 4.15 2.42 32.97
N ASN A 546 5.27 2.99 32.57
CA ASN A 546 6.59 2.53 32.93
C ASN A 546 7.24 3.56 33.86
N ALA A 547 7.24 3.29 35.18
CA ALA A 547 7.94 4.10 36.17
C ALA A 547 9.31 3.46 36.45
N ARG A 548 10.38 4.22 36.33
CA ARG A 548 11.74 3.74 36.65
C ARG A 548 12.08 3.81 38.15
N ALA A 549 11.34 4.62 38.90
CA ALA A 549 11.49 4.76 40.34
C ALA A 549 10.13 5.11 40.98
N SER A 550 9.98 4.79 42.25
CA SER A 550 8.77 5.16 43.01
C SER A 550 8.66 6.68 43.13
N GLN A 551 7.47 7.23 42.81
CA GLN A 551 7.18 8.66 42.87
C GLN A 551 5.72 8.94 43.16
N LYS A 552 5.42 10.06 43.82
CA LYS A 552 4.04 10.53 44.01
C LYS A 552 3.45 10.92 42.66
N ALA A 553 2.22 10.50 42.41
CA ALA A 553 1.54 10.76 41.17
C ALA A 553 0.03 10.97 41.40
N GLN A 554 -0.54 11.83 40.56
CA GLN A 554 -1.98 11.99 40.38
C GLN A 554 -2.30 11.84 38.89
N ALA A 555 -3.34 11.10 38.56
CA ALA A 555 -3.78 10.95 37.17
C ALA A 555 -5.24 11.41 37.02
N PHE A 556 -5.47 12.18 35.96
CA PHE A 556 -6.77 12.76 35.64
C PHE A 556 -7.13 12.46 34.20
N ILE A 557 -8.41 12.26 33.91
CA ILE A 557 -8.95 12.39 32.57
C ILE A 557 -9.22 13.87 32.35
N VAL A 558 -8.69 14.38 31.22
CA VAL A 558 -8.89 15.78 30.79
C VAL A 558 -9.58 15.79 29.43
N ASP A 559 -10.43 16.80 29.19
CA ASP A 559 -11.00 17.04 27.87
C ASP A 559 -9.98 17.73 26.94
N MET A 560 -10.37 17.96 25.68
CA MET A 560 -9.52 18.61 24.67
C MET A 560 -9.16 20.06 25.01
N GLN A 561 -9.87 20.70 25.95
CA GLN A 561 -9.54 22.03 26.47
C GLN A 561 -8.62 21.96 27.70
N GLY A 562 -8.20 20.75 28.10
CA GLY A 562 -7.34 20.53 29.27
C GLY A 562 -8.07 20.62 30.64
N ARG A 563 -9.40 20.68 30.63
CA ARG A 563 -10.19 20.71 31.87
C ARG A 563 -10.22 19.30 32.45
N ARG A 564 -9.99 19.20 33.79
CA ARG A 564 -10.10 17.93 34.51
C ARG A 564 -11.55 17.47 34.57
N VAL A 565 -11.81 16.27 34.03
CA VAL A 565 -13.11 15.65 33.97
C VAL A 565 -13.27 14.64 35.13
N LYS A 566 -12.21 13.86 35.39
CA LYS A 566 -12.25 12.78 36.39
C LYS A 566 -10.84 12.52 36.92
N GLU A 567 -10.73 12.36 38.25
CA GLU A 567 -9.50 11.82 38.86
C GLU A 567 -9.55 10.29 38.81
N ILE A 568 -8.50 9.65 38.31
CA ILE A 568 -8.42 8.20 38.15
C ILE A 568 -7.36 7.55 39.06
N TYR A 569 -6.43 8.36 39.59
CA TYR A 569 -5.39 7.88 40.49
C TYR A 569 -4.82 9.01 41.36
N SER A 570 -4.54 8.70 42.61
CA SER A 570 -3.76 9.55 43.52
C SER A 570 -3.01 8.64 44.51
N GLY A 571 -1.66 8.65 44.43
CA GLY A 571 -0.83 7.76 45.24
C GLY A 571 0.62 7.77 44.87
N VAL A 572 1.34 6.70 45.17
CA VAL A 572 2.74 6.48 44.81
C VAL A 572 2.80 5.43 43.70
N LEU A 573 3.19 5.82 42.49
CA LEU A 573 3.50 4.88 41.43
C LEU A 573 4.90 4.29 41.65
N SER A 574 5.03 2.97 41.49
CA SER A 574 6.29 2.24 41.58
C SER A 574 6.55 1.45 40.29
N PRO A 575 7.78 0.99 40.03
CA PRO A 575 8.08 0.12 38.90
C PRO A 575 7.22 -1.15 38.83
N GLU A 576 6.71 -1.59 39.97
CA GLU A 576 5.87 -2.78 40.11
C GLU A 576 4.37 -2.47 39.86
N GLN A 577 3.94 -1.20 39.99
CA GLN A 577 2.57 -0.76 39.77
C GLN A 577 2.49 -0.03 38.44
N SER A 578 2.36 -0.80 37.36
CA SER A 578 2.39 -0.29 35.99
C SER A 578 1.02 -0.02 35.37
N LYS A 579 -0.11 -0.24 36.11
CA LYS A 579 -1.45 -0.18 35.56
C LYS A 579 -2.40 0.58 36.48
N VAL A 580 -3.23 1.47 35.89
CA VAL A 580 -4.34 2.14 36.53
C VAL A 580 -5.61 1.86 35.74
N PHE A 581 -6.65 1.36 36.40
CA PHE A 581 -7.94 1.08 35.77
C PHE A 581 -8.94 2.18 36.11
N PHE A 582 -9.74 2.55 35.11
CA PHE A 582 -10.84 3.50 35.30
C PHE A 582 -12.07 3.07 34.47
N ASN A 583 -13.25 3.53 34.86
CA ASN A 583 -14.46 3.31 34.10
C ASN A 583 -14.69 4.50 33.17
N ALA A 584 -14.80 4.24 31.86
CA ALA A 584 -15.04 5.23 30.82
C ALA A 584 -16.54 5.40 30.50
N SER A 585 -17.44 4.54 31.04
CA SER A 585 -18.90 4.61 30.74
C SER A 585 -19.58 5.88 31.22
N ASP A 586 -18.98 6.60 32.17
CA ASP A 586 -19.49 7.88 32.74
C ASP A 586 -19.02 9.09 31.91
N LEU A 587 -18.23 8.87 30.87
CA LEU A 587 -17.75 9.94 29.99
C LEU A 587 -18.63 10.02 28.73
N VAL A 588 -18.84 11.23 28.25
CA VAL A 588 -19.54 11.46 27.00
C VAL A 588 -18.62 11.03 25.86
N SER A 589 -19.18 10.43 24.78
CA SER A 589 -18.39 10.06 23.58
C SER A 589 -17.58 11.24 23.09
N GLY A 590 -16.29 11.04 22.89
CA GLY A 590 -15.37 12.11 22.49
C GLY A 590 -13.90 11.76 22.69
N VAL A 591 -13.04 12.73 22.39
CA VAL A 591 -11.59 12.63 22.58
C VAL A 591 -11.20 13.21 23.93
N TYR A 592 -10.40 12.45 24.66
CA TYR A 592 -9.88 12.80 25.99
C TYR A 592 -8.39 12.51 26.06
N ALA A 593 -7.73 12.93 27.15
CA ALA A 593 -6.40 12.46 27.47
C ALA A 593 -6.32 12.05 28.95
N VAL A 594 -5.50 11.04 29.25
CA VAL A 594 -5.03 10.80 30.61
C VAL A 594 -3.86 11.75 30.87
N GLN A 595 -4.01 12.62 31.83
CA GLN A 595 -2.95 13.51 32.33
C GLN A 595 -2.42 12.94 33.64
N LEU A 596 -1.16 12.56 33.66
CA LEU A 596 -0.44 12.17 34.89
C LEU A 596 0.43 13.33 35.34
N ILE A 597 0.32 13.65 36.64
CA ILE A 597 1.13 14.67 37.30
C ILE A 597 1.98 13.98 38.38
N THR A 598 3.28 14.18 38.34
CA THR A 598 4.26 13.69 39.31
C THR A 598 5.09 14.84 39.86
N ASP A 599 5.95 14.58 40.82
CA ASP A 599 6.96 15.55 41.32
C ASP A 599 8.07 15.83 40.27
N LYS A 600 8.11 15.06 39.18
CA LYS A 600 9.08 15.18 38.09
C LYS A 600 8.50 15.85 36.83
N GLY A 601 7.18 16.00 36.73
CA GLY A 601 6.52 16.61 35.57
C GLY A 601 5.11 16.13 35.34
N ALA A 602 4.49 16.64 34.27
CA ALA A 602 3.15 16.23 33.83
C ALA A 602 3.24 15.55 32.47
N TYR A 603 2.51 14.45 32.30
CA TYR A 603 2.49 13.60 31.10
C TYR A 603 1.06 13.48 30.59
N ARG A 604 0.87 13.36 29.27
CA ARG A 604 -0.46 13.16 28.66
C ARG A 604 -0.44 12.04 27.64
N LEU A 605 -1.51 11.26 27.62
CA LEU A 605 -1.76 10.23 26.63
C LEU A 605 -3.21 10.32 26.15
N PRO A 606 -3.48 10.63 24.87
CA PRO A 606 -4.83 10.76 24.34
C PRO A 606 -5.52 9.41 24.19
N PHE A 607 -6.87 9.42 24.29
CA PHE A 607 -7.72 8.26 24.00
C PHE A 607 -9.12 8.71 23.59
N ILE A 608 -9.88 7.77 23.01
CA ILE A 608 -11.24 8.01 22.51
C ILE A 608 -12.23 7.26 23.41
N VAL A 609 -13.34 7.89 23.72
CA VAL A 609 -14.52 7.28 24.37
C VAL A 609 -15.61 7.10 23.33
N LYS A 610 -16.19 5.88 23.26
CA LYS A 610 -17.32 5.55 22.37
C LYS A 610 -18.63 6.12 22.86
#